data_008365e052e4046c11b0da9194807189
#
_entry.id   008365e052e4046c11b0da9194807189
#
_cell.length_a   1.000
_cell.length_b   1.000
_cell.length_c   1.000
_cell.angle_alpha   90.00
_cell.angle_beta   90.00
_cell.angle_gamma   90.00
#
_symmetry.space_group_name_H-M   'P 1'
#
loop_
_entity.id
_entity.type
_entity.pdbx_description
1 polymer ?
#
loop_
_entity_poly.entity_id
_entity_poly.type
_entity_poly.pdbx_seq_one_letter_code
_entity_poly.pdbx_strand_id
1 'polypeptide(L)'
;MTHSQEEKNNFMRPLPILNDGSTFANLKICVLQPDYSTSGVDYQNYDPQRDLSAIMPEAKIDHVFLNKLTTYQQLKQLKENNYDIYINLCEGYLEWKVPSIDVIISLDLLGLPYTGPTVNLYDPSKTIMKYLAFCEDVKTPAHVLIESVSDISLLPGNLNFPLFVKPAKAGDSLGVDNASKASNIEELTSKVNNILNEFGSALVEEYIDGREFTVLVCGNPDGKTCTSFTPVEYIFPEGFAFKTYALKTSELHPNANIPVKDKALAKQLQSIGEQVFMSFNGMGYARMDFRMDAKGDIYFLEINFTCSVFYAAGLEGSADYILMHDGAGQRGFLERIIIEGLARYQRKEKLFVIKGNAISGYGMYAKYDLPKNTLLFKGEEKAQRIVTKKYVDEHWDEREKLNFRRYAYPIGKDVYILWDLQPEEWSPQNHHCEANCAYIGLNVLTNKDVKKGEELTLDYAQFLDNTMEPFHCNCGAATCRDLIKGNIDFSK
;
A
#
# COMPACT_ATOMS: atom_id res chain seq x y z
N MET A 1 8.70 -41.68 -16.34
CA MET A 1 7.34 -41.37 -15.92
C MET A 1 7.09 -39.95 -16.35
N THR A 2 6.36 -39.80 -17.43
CA THR A 2 6.07 -38.51 -18.11
C THR A 2 4.92 -37.82 -17.39
N HIS A 3 5.23 -36.86 -16.51
CA HIS A 3 4.21 -35.89 -16.08
C HIS A 3 3.88 -34.98 -17.28
N SER A 4 2.63 -34.99 -17.66
CA SER A 4 2.10 -34.32 -18.84
C SER A 4 2.37 -32.81 -18.81
N GLN A 5 2.73 -32.27 -19.97
CA GLN A 5 2.93 -30.82 -20.19
C GLN A 5 1.67 -29.97 -19.91
N GLU A 6 0.51 -30.59 -19.76
CA GLU A 6 -0.76 -29.90 -19.48
C GLU A 6 -0.87 -29.40 -18.03
N GLU A 7 -0.26 -30.05 -17.05
CA GLU A 7 -0.30 -29.59 -15.65
C GLU A 7 0.56 -28.34 -15.38
N LYS A 8 1.53 -28.04 -16.24
CA LYS A 8 2.37 -26.82 -16.10
C LYS A 8 1.73 -25.54 -16.64
N ASN A 9 0.64 -25.63 -17.39
CA ASN A 9 -0.04 -24.47 -17.98
C ASN A 9 -1.13 -23.84 -17.10
N ASN A 10 -1.45 -24.42 -15.94
CA ASN A 10 -2.49 -23.90 -15.05
C ASN A 10 -2.00 -22.81 -14.06
N PHE A 11 -0.73 -22.43 -14.07
CA PHE A 11 -0.13 -21.57 -13.06
C PHE A 11 -0.29 -20.06 -13.28
N MET A 12 -0.89 -19.62 -14.38
CA MET A 12 -1.13 -18.19 -14.62
C MET A 12 -2.36 -17.99 -15.50
N ARG A 13 -3.53 -17.96 -14.88
CA ARG A 13 -4.65 -17.24 -15.49
C ARG A 13 -4.25 -15.75 -15.54
N PRO A 14 -4.39 -15.06 -16.69
CA PRO A 14 -4.43 -13.61 -16.65
C PRO A 14 -5.53 -13.26 -15.65
N LEU A 15 -5.18 -12.45 -14.63
CA LEU A 15 -6.18 -11.96 -13.69
C LEU A 15 -7.31 -11.33 -14.51
N PRO A 16 -8.58 -11.62 -14.21
CA PRO A 16 -9.67 -11.04 -14.95
C PRO A 16 -9.53 -9.52 -14.87
N ILE A 17 -9.30 -8.89 -16.02
CA ILE A 17 -9.45 -7.44 -16.13
C ILE A 17 -10.94 -7.20 -15.92
N LEU A 18 -11.31 -6.73 -14.72
CA LEU A 18 -12.67 -6.33 -14.40
C LEU A 18 -12.97 -4.99 -15.10
N ASN A 19 -13.01 -5.01 -16.43
CA ASN A 19 -13.53 -3.93 -17.24
C ASN A 19 -15.03 -4.13 -17.37
N ASP A 20 -15.80 -3.16 -16.92
CA ASP A 20 -17.23 -2.97 -17.14
C ASP A 20 -18.04 -4.25 -17.43
N GLY A 21 -18.61 -4.85 -16.36
CA GLY A 21 -19.57 -5.95 -16.46
C GLY A 21 -19.00 -7.36 -16.44
N SER A 22 -17.71 -7.58 -16.26
CA SER A 22 -17.18 -8.91 -15.97
C SER A 22 -17.55 -9.26 -14.52
N THR A 23 -18.33 -10.28 -14.38
CA THR A 23 -19.01 -10.67 -13.15
C THR A 23 -18.01 -11.25 -12.14
N PHE A 24 -18.07 -10.78 -10.89
CA PHE A 24 -17.41 -11.39 -9.71
C PHE A 24 -17.77 -12.88 -9.55
N ALA A 25 -18.82 -13.35 -10.25
CA ALA A 25 -19.25 -14.74 -10.29
C ALA A 25 -18.17 -15.78 -10.66
N ASN A 26 -17.14 -15.36 -11.36
CA ASN A 26 -16.04 -16.24 -11.76
C ASN A 26 -14.84 -16.19 -10.83
N LEU A 27 -14.84 -15.28 -9.83
CA LEU A 27 -13.74 -15.18 -8.88
C LEU A 27 -13.78 -16.27 -7.84
N LYS A 28 -12.62 -16.83 -7.56
CA LYS A 28 -12.35 -17.69 -6.42
C LYS A 28 -11.63 -16.89 -5.34
N ILE A 29 -12.32 -16.60 -4.27
CA ILE A 29 -11.89 -15.69 -3.20
C ILE A 29 -11.60 -16.48 -1.93
N CYS A 30 -10.48 -16.17 -1.27
CA CYS A 30 -10.18 -16.69 0.06
C CYS A 30 -10.27 -15.55 1.08
N VAL A 31 -11.16 -15.66 2.05
CA VAL A 31 -11.28 -14.70 3.16
C VAL A 31 -10.45 -15.20 4.32
N LEU A 32 -9.46 -14.41 4.71
CA LEU A 32 -8.54 -14.70 5.79
C LEU A 32 -9.02 -14.01 7.07
N GLN A 33 -9.25 -14.78 8.12
CA GLN A 33 -9.70 -14.30 9.41
C GLN A 33 -8.79 -14.81 10.53
N PRO A 34 -8.69 -14.12 11.68
CA PRO A 34 -7.83 -14.57 12.76
C PRO A 34 -8.42 -15.79 13.51
N ASP A 35 -7.56 -16.76 13.80
CA ASP A 35 -7.83 -17.83 14.76
C ASP A 35 -7.39 -17.37 16.16
N TYR A 36 -8.34 -17.22 17.07
CA TYR A 36 -8.10 -16.79 18.44
C TYR A 36 -7.78 -17.95 19.41
N SER A 37 -7.73 -19.18 18.93
CA SER A 37 -7.55 -20.37 19.78
C SER A 37 -6.24 -20.38 20.59
N THR A 38 -5.22 -19.68 20.12
CA THR A 38 -3.92 -19.53 20.82
C THR A 38 -3.76 -18.19 21.53
N SER A 39 -4.76 -17.31 21.46
CA SER A 39 -4.76 -16.03 22.13
C SER A 39 -5.17 -16.19 23.60
N GLY A 40 -4.45 -15.55 24.51
CA GLY A 40 -4.86 -15.44 25.92
C GLY A 40 -5.96 -14.41 26.18
N VAL A 41 -6.42 -13.73 25.11
CA VAL A 41 -7.45 -12.67 25.18
C VAL A 41 -8.71 -13.20 24.53
N ASP A 42 -9.86 -13.05 25.21
CA ASP A 42 -11.17 -13.41 24.65
C ASP A 42 -11.62 -12.33 23.65
N TYR A 43 -11.13 -12.46 22.41
CA TYR A 43 -11.55 -11.60 21.31
C TYR A 43 -12.76 -12.11 20.55
N GLN A 44 -13.18 -13.33 20.77
CA GLN A 44 -14.29 -13.95 20.03
C GLN A 44 -15.59 -13.14 20.15
N ASN A 45 -15.77 -12.40 21.23
CA ASN A 45 -16.91 -11.52 21.44
C ASN A 45 -16.73 -10.12 20.81
N TYR A 46 -15.51 -9.71 20.48
CA TYR A 46 -15.17 -8.37 19.95
C TYR A 46 -14.87 -8.38 18.47
N ASP A 47 -14.44 -9.52 17.91
CA ASP A 47 -14.17 -9.73 16.50
C ASP A 47 -14.90 -10.99 16.01
N PRO A 48 -16.24 -10.95 15.91
CA PRO A 48 -17.03 -12.07 15.44
C PRO A 48 -16.70 -12.43 14.00
N GLN A 49 -16.91 -13.70 13.66
CA GLN A 49 -16.71 -14.20 12.30
C GLN A 49 -17.52 -13.40 11.28
N ARG A 50 -16.88 -13.07 10.17
CA ARG A 50 -17.47 -12.35 9.03
C ARG A 50 -17.77 -13.31 7.88
N ASP A 51 -19.00 -13.34 7.39
CA ASP A 51 -19.42 -14.13 6.24
C ASP A 51 -19.63 -13.24 5.01
N LEU A 52 -18.64 -13.22 4.14
CA LEU A 52 -18.69 -12.44 2.90
C LEU A 52 -19.51 -13.11 1.80
N SER A 53 -19.87 -14.40 1.96
CA SER A 53 -20.73 -15.10 1.00
C SER A 53 -22.14 -14.50 0.96
N ALA A 54 -22.60 -13.94 2.09
CA ALA A 54 -23.88 -13.23 2.14
C ALA A 54 -23.84 -11.88 1.37
N ILE A 55 -22.66 -11.24 1.31
CA ILE A 55 -22.47 -9.95 0.64
C ILE A 55 -22.27 -10.14 -0.88
N MET A 56 -21.61 -11.24 -1.30
CA MET A 56 -21.30 -11.53 -2.71
C MET A 56 -21.61 -13.00 -3.04
N PRO A 57 -22.91 -13.37 -3.09
CA PRO A 57 -23.34 -14.78 -3.20
C PRO A 57 -23.01 -15.43 -4.56
N GLU A 58 -22.69 -14.65 -5.59
CA GLU A 58 -22.31 -15.16 -6.90
C GLU A 58 -20.83 -15.58 -7.00
N ALA A 59 -19.97 -15.10 -6.10
CA ALA A 59 -18.56 -15.48 -6.08
C ALA A 59 -18.34 -16.81 -5.32
N LYS A 60 -17.23 -17.48 -5.65
CA LYS A 60 -16.80 -18.67 -4.89
C LYS A 60 -15.91 -18.21 -3.74
N ILE A 61 -16.47 -18.20 -2.53
CA ILE A 61 -15.79 -17.67 -1.35
C ILE A 61 -15.53 -18.78 -0.35
N ASP A 62 -14.26 -18.97 -0.01
CA ASP A 62 -13.81 -19.84 1.08
C ASP A 62 -13.36 -18.98 2.26
N HIS A 63 -13.74 -19.32 3.49
CA HIS A 63 -13.34 -18.65 4.73
C HIS A 63 -12.30 -19.50 5.45
N VAL A 64 -11.14 -18.91 5.75
CA VAL A 64 -10.01 -19.59 6.39
C VAL A 64 -9.56 -18.82 7.63
N PHE A 65 -9.37 -19.53 8.73
CA PHE A 65 -8.87 -19.01 9.97
C PHE A 65 -7.35 -19.25 10.06
N LEU A 66 -6.59 -18.18 10.20
CA LEU A 66 -5.13 -18.23 10.28
C LEU A 66 -4.69 -18.23 11.75
N ASN A 67 -3.77 -19.13 12.07
CA ASN A 67 -3.08 -19.16 13.35
C ASN A 67 -1.73 -18.45 13.21
N LYS A 68 -1.43 -17.51 14.10
CA LYS A 68 -0.20 -16.69 14.04
C LYS A 68 1.08 -17.52 13.95
N LEU A 69 1.15 -18.65 14.63
CA LEU A 69 2.35 -19.50 14.66
C LEU A 69 2.58 -20.26 13.35
N THR A 70 1.54 -20.37 12.51
CA THR A 70 1.59 -21.16 11.27
C THR A 70 1.12 -20.40 10.03
N THR A 71 0.94 -19.08 10.15
CA THR A 71 0.43 -18.19 9.07
C THR A 71 1.09 -18.47 7.72
N TYR A 72 2.43 -18.48 7.66
CA TYR A 72 3.15 -18.70 6.42
C TYR A 72 2.90 -20.09 5.83
N GLN A 73 2.92 -21.15 6.66
CA GLN A 73 2.66 -22.52 6.21
C GLN A 73 1.23 -22.69 5.70
N GLN A 74 0.25 -22.12 6.40
CA GLN A 74 -1.14 -22.16 5.97
C GLN A 74 -1.32 -21.46 4.62
N LEU A 75 -0.79 -20.24 4.46
CA LEU A 75 -0.87 -19.49 3.20
C LEU A 75 -0.13 -20.19 2.05
N LYS A 76 1.01 -20.84 2.33
CA LYS A 76 1.73 -21.64 1.36
C LYS A 76 0.91 -22.82 0.85
N GLN A 77 0.16 -23.50 1.72
CA GLN A 77 -0.77 -24.57 1.35
C GLN A 77 -1.98 -24.02 0.56
N LEU A 78 -2.54 -22.90 1.00
CA LEU A 78 -3.65 -22.25 0.32
C LEU A 78 -3.31 -21.77 -1.10
N LYS A 79 -2.05 -21.45 -1.37
CA LYS A 79 -1.57 -21.09 -2.72
C LYS A 79 -1.88 -22.18 -3.75
N GLU A 80 -1.84 -23.46 -3.37
CA GLU A 80 -2.15 -24.59 -4.27
C GLU A 80 -3.62 -24.60 -4.73
N ASN A 81 -4.50 -23.90 -4.00
CA ASN A 81 -5.92 -23.78 -4.35
C ASN A 81 -6.20 -22.77 -5.46
N ASN A 82 -5.21 -21.98 -5.89
CA ASN A 82 -5.32 -21.01 -6.99
C ASN A 82 -6.46 -20.01 -6.80
N TYR A 83 -6.51 -19.34 -5.65
CA TYR A 83 -7.42 -18.22 -5.44
C TYR A 83 -7.00 -17.01 -6.28
N ASP A 84 -7.99 -16.30 -6.81
CA ASP A 84 -7.75 -15.08 -7.59
C ASP A 84 -7.37 -13.92 -6.68
N ILE A 85 -7.88 -13.88 -5.44
CA ILE A 85 -7.54 -12.86 -4.43
C ILE A 85 -7.79 -13.37 -3.00
N TYR A 86 -7.03 -12.83 -2.06
CA TYR A 86 -7.16 -13.05 -0.62
C TYR A 86 -7.71 -11.78 0.04
N ILE A 87 -8.89 -11.87 0.65
CA ILE A 87 -9.48 -10.79 1.46
C ILE A 87 -8.88 -10.90 2.86
N ASN A 88 -7.95 -9.99 3.20
CA ASN A 88 -7.28 -10.01 4.50
C ASN A 88 -8.09 -9.22 5.52
N LEU A 89 -8.65 -9.92 6.50
CA LEU A 89 -9.37 -9.37 7.65
C LEU A 89 -8.63 -9.62 8.98
N CYS A 90 -7.33 -9.90 8.92
CA CYS A 90 -6.48 -10.08 10.09
C CYS A 90 -5.90 -8.73 10.52
N GLU A 91 -6.42 -8.19 11.62
CA GLU A 91 -6.16 -6.82 12.11
C GLU A 91 -5.44 -6.81 13.47
N GLY A 92 -4.85 -7.94 13.89
CA GLY A 92 -4.21 -8.10 15.19
C GLY A 92 -2.99 -7.19 15.39
N TYR A 93 -2.58 -6.99 16.64
CA TYR A 93 -1.33 -6.30 16.95
C TYR A 93 -0.15 -7.25 16.89
N LEU A 94 1.02 -6.70 16.53
CA LEU A 94 2.24 -7.50 16.36
C LEU A 94 2.62 -8.27 17.63
N GLU A 95 2.43 -7.65 18.80
CA GLU A 95 2.77 -8.18 20.11
C GLU A 95 1.83 -9.30 20.58
N TRP A 96 0.65 -9.41 19.98
CA TRP A 96 -0.33 -10.42 20.35
C TRP A 96 -0.15 -11.73 19.58
N LYS A 97 -0.64 -12.83 20.16
CA LYS A 97 -0.68 -14.15 19.49
C LYS A 97 -1.85 -14.24 18.49
N VAL A 98 -2.13 -13.14 17.79
CA VAL A 98 -3.19 -13.02 16.79
C VAL A 98 -2.55 -12.64 15.46
N PRO A 99 -2.98 -13.24 14.33
CA PRO A 99 -2.50 -12.87 13.00
C PRO A 99 -2.61 -11.38 12.74
N SER A 100 -1.54 -10.81 12.21
CA SER A 100 -1.37 -9.37 12.05
C SER A 100 -0.55 -9.04 10.79
N ILE A 101 0.46 -8.20 10.90
CA ILE A 101 1.38 -7.85 9.81
C ILE A 101 2.08 -9.08 9.20
N ASP A 102 2.24 -10.18 9.95
CA ASP A 102 2.78 -11.46 9.49
C ASP A 102 1.98 -12.05 8.31
N VAL A 103 0.66 -11.80 8.28
CA VAL A 103 -0.20 -12.20 7.15
C VAL A 103 0.22 -11.48 5.88
N ILE A 104 0.36 -10.15 5.93
CA ILE A 104 0.74 -9.33 4.77
C ILE A 104 2.16 -9.68 4.30
N ILE A 105 3.11 -9.82 5.23
CA ILE A 105 4.48 -10.26 4.91
C ILE A 105 4.46 -11.62 4.20
N SER A 106 3.66 -12.56 4.70
CA SER A 106 3.55 -13.90 4.10
C SER A 106 2.91 -13.86 2.70
N LEU A 107 1.87 -13.05 2.51
CA LEU A 107 1.23 -12.86 1.20
C LEU A 107 2.19 -12.23 0.18
N ASP A 108 2.96 -11.20 0.59
CA ASP A 108 3.99 -10.59 -0.26
C ASP A 108 5.11 -11.59 -0.62
N LEU A 109 5.64 -12.35 0.35
CA LEU A 109 6.68 -13.37 0.12
C LEU A 109 6.21 -14.49 -0.82
N LEU A 110 4.94 -14.88 -0.75
CA LEU A 110 4.35 -15.91 -1.60
C LEU A 110 3.89 -15.36 -2.96
N GLY A 111 3.93 -14.03 -3.16
CA GLY A 111 3.48 -13.37 -4.37
C GLY A 111 1.97 -13.55 -4.61
N LEU A 112 1.16 -13.38 -3.58
CA LEU A 112 -0.30 -13.57 -3.63
C LEU A 112 -1.03 -12.22 -3.67
N PRO A 113 -2.10 -12.07 -4.48
CA PRO A 113 -2.92 -10.86 -4.50
C PRO A 113 -3.80 -10.77 -3.26
N TYR A 114 -3.87 -9.60 -2.61
CA TYR A 114 -4.64 -9.40 -1.38
C TYR A 114 -5.24 -8.00 -1.26
N THR A 115 -6.25 -7.86 -0.40
CA THR A 115 -6.87 -6.58 -0.03
C THR A 115 -6.28 -6.02 1.26
N GLY A 116 -6.51 -4.73 1.51
CA GLY A 116 -6.03 -4.04 2.70
C GLY A 116 -4.63 -3.41 2.52
N PRO A 117 -3.99 -2.96 3.61
CA PRO A 117 -2.75 -2.20 3.55
C PRO A 117 -1.55 -3.03 3.13
N THR A 118 -0.50 -2.36 2.70
CA THR A 118 0.85 -2.96 2.58
C THR A 118 1.54 -2.98 3.95
N VAL A 119 2.67 -3.68 4.04
CA VAL A 119 3.47 -3.77 5.29
C VAL A 119 3.79 -2.40 5.88
N ASN A 120 4.15 -1.42 5.04
CA ASN A 120 4.52 -0.07 5.49
C ASN A 120 3.33 0.76 6.01
N LEU A 121 2.11 0.37 5.66
CA LEU A 121 0.88 1.06 6.05
C LEU A 121 0.14 0.36 7.18
N TYR A 122 0.64 -0.78 7.67
CA TYR A 122 -0.10 -1.60 8.63
C TYR A 122 -0.44 -0.85 9.92
N ASP A 123 0.54 -0.25 10.56
CA ASP A 123 0.38 0.49 11.81
C ASP A 123 1.40 1.64 11.89
N PRO A 124 1.20 2.73 11.13
CA PRO A 124 2.09 3.88 11.19
C PRO A 124 2.01 4.57 12.55
N SER A 125 3.13 5.04 13.08
CA SER A 125 3.15 5.77 14.35
C SER A 125 2.34 7.07 14.27
N LYS A 126 1.71 7.46 15.38
CA LYS A 126 0.93 8.72 15.45
C LYS A 126 1.76 9.95 15.12
N THR A 127 3.08 9.92 15.39
CA THR A 127 4.02 10.99 15.00
C THR A 127 4.16 11.09 13.47
N ILE A 128 4.28 9.98 12.77
CA ILE A 128 4.30 9.96 11.29
C ILE A 128 2.97 10.45 10.73
N MET A 129 1.84 10.03 11.32
CA MET A 129 0.51 10.49 10.90
C MET A 129 0.40 12.02 10.95
N LYS A 130 0.84 12.63 12.06
CA LYS A 130 0.78 14.09 12.24
C LYS A 130 1.79 14.83 11.35
N TYR A 131 2.97 14.26 11.13
CA TYR A 131 3.96 14.84 10.22
C TYR A 131 3.45 14.89 8.78
N LEU A 132 2.86 13.81 8.28
CA LEU A 132 2.30 13.77 6.93
C LEU A 132 1.10 14.72 6.78
N ALA A 133 0.22 14.79 7.79
CA ALA A 133 -0.87 15.76 7.82
C ALA A 133 -0.35 17.22 7.77
N PHE A 134 0.72 17.51 8.51
CA PHE A 134 1.39 18.83 8.47
C PHE A 134 1.95 19.16 7.09
N CYS A 135 2.56 18.18 6.40
CA CYS A 135 3.07 18.38 5.03
C CYS A 135 1.97 18.71 4.02
N GLU A 136 0.73 18.34 4.33
CA GLU A 136 -0.44 18.58 3.49
C GLU A 136 -1.30 19.76 4.00
N ASP A 137 -0.79 20.61 4.89
CA ASP A 137 -1.53 21.72 5.52
C ASP A 137 -2.82 21.29 6.25
N VAL A 138 -2.90 20.02 6.68
CA VAL A 138 -4.01 19.50 7.46
C VAL A 138 -3.76 19.72 8.94
N LYS A 139 -4.69 20.41 9.61
CA LYS A 139 -4.58 20.70 11.05
C LYS A 139 -4.58 19.41 11.87
N THR A 140 -3.67 19.32 12.83
CA THR A 140 -3.66 18.31 13.89
C THR A 140 -3.59 19.00 15.25
N PRO A 141 -4.03 18.36 16.35
CA PRO A 141 -3.79 18.89 17.69
C PRO A 141 -2.29 19.13 17.91
N ALA A 142 -1.93 20.25 18.54
CA ALA A 142 -0.56 20.45 18.98
C ALA A 142 -0.16 19.30 19.93
N HIS A 143 1.04 18.77 19.80
CA HIS A 143 1.41 17.51 20.47
C HIS A 143 2.88 17.42 20.80
N VAL A 144 3.20 16.51 21.72
CA VAL A 144 4.56 16.11 22.08
C VAL A 144 4.62 14.62 22.36
N LEU A 145 5.71 13.98 21.95
CA LEU A 145 6.02 12.59 22.30
C LEU A 145 6.74 12.58 23.66
N ILE A 146 6.29 11.73 24.57
CA ILE A 146 6.86 11.53 25.90
C ILE A 146 7.39 10.10 25.99
N GLU A 147 8.67 9.94 26.20
CA GLU A 147 9.37 8.66 26.36
C GLU A 147 9.87 8.44 27.78
N SER A 148 9.90 9.52 28.57
CA SER A 148 10.27 9.53 29.98
C SER A 148 9.42 10.54 30.73
N VAL A 149 9.14 10.27 32.02
CA VAL A 149 8.39 11.20 32.88
C VAL A 149 9.08 12.58 33.00
N SER A 150 10.42 12.61 32.93
CA SER A 150 11.19 13.86 32.91
C SER A 150 10.86 14.78 31.73
N ASP A 151 10.37 14.21 30.60
CA ASP A 151 10.04 14.98 29.40
C ASP A 151 8.82 15.88 29.61
N ILE A 152 8.01 15.62 30.64
CA ILE A 152 6.89 16.49 31.04
C ILE A 152 7.38 17.91 31.35
N SER A 153 8.59 18.06 31.89
CA SER A 153 9.19 19.37 32.15
C SER A 153 9.56 20.14 30.88
N LEU A 154 9.57 19.45 29.72
CA LEU A 154 9.91 20.01 28.41
C LEU A 154 8.66 20.29 27.56
N LEU A 155 7.46 20.25 28.16
CA LEU A 155 6.22 20.55 27.42
C LEU A 155 6.31 21.94 26.78
N PRO A 156 6.00 22.05 25.47
CA PRO A 156 5.96 23.33 24.79
C PRO A 156 4.96 24.29 25.45
N GLY A 157 5.34 25.55 25.59
CA GLY A 157 4.52 26.57 26.27
C GLY A 157 3.22 26.93 25.57
N ASN A 158 2.99 26.43 24.36
CA ASN A 158 1.75 26.56 23.59
C ASN A 158 0.75 25.42 23.84
N LEU A 159 1.14 24.37 24.59
CA LEU A 159 0.23 23.32 25.03
C LEU A 159 -0.50 23.75 26.30
N ASN A 160 -1.81 23.98 26.19
CA ASN A 160 -2.65 24.43 27.28
C ASN A 160 -3.60 23.31 27.72
N PHE A 161 -3.86 23.24 29.02
CA PHE A 161 -4.87 22.34 29.56
C PHE A 161 -6.28 22.70 29.12
N PRO A 162 -7.19 21.73 28.94
CA PRO A 162 -6.95 20.30 29.13
C PRO A 162 -6.12 19.67 28.02
N LEU A 163 -5.27 18.71 28.39
CA LEU A 163 -4.45 17.90 27.46
C LEU A 163 -5.01 16.47 27.37
N PHE A 164 -4.75 15.82 26.25
CA PHE A 164 -5.16 14.45 26.01
C PHE A 164 -3.95 13.53 25.93
N VAL A 165 -3.97 12.44 26.71
CA VAL A 165 -2.87 11.47 26.82
C VAL A 165 -3.30 10.13 26.29
N LYS A 166 -2.54 9.60 25.32
CA LYS A 166 -2.77 8.29 24.71
C LYS A 166 -1.44 7.59 24.39
N PRO A 167 -1.41 6.26 24.17
CA PRO A 167 -0.21 5.59 23.67
C PRO A 167 0.25 6.18 22.33
N ALA A 168 1.56 6.36 22.16
CA ALA A 168 2.12 6.83 20.88
C ALA A 168 1.97 5.79 19.76
N LYS A 169 1.97 4.51 20.13
CA LYS A 169 1.62 3.36 19.28
C LYS A 169 0.51 2.60 20.01
N ALA A 170 -0.52 2.29 19.37
CA ALA A 170 -1.65 1.42 19.64
C ALA A 170 -2.90 1.99 18.96
N GLY A 171 -3.72 1.12 18.38
CA GLY A 171 -5.05 1.42 17.84
C GLY A 171 -6.16 1.13 18.85
N ASP A 172 -7.43 1.09 18.37
CA ASP A 172 -8.64 0.68 19.08
C ASP A 172 -8.90 1.34 20.46
N SER A 173 -8.39 2.56 20.64
CA SER A 173 -8.46 3.28 21.92
C SER A 173 -7.83 2.51 23.09
N LEU A 174 -6.92 1.57 22.86
CA LEU A 174 -6.14 0.93 23.92
C LEU A 174 -5.44 2.00 24.76
N GLY A 175 -5.50 1.85 26.09
CA GLY A 175 -4.96 2.81 27.03
C GLY A 175 -5.73 4.14 27.13
N VAL A 176 -6.86 4.30 26.42
CA VAL A 176 -7.71 5.49 26.48
C VAL A 176 -8.92 5.24 27.39
N ASP A 177 -9.00 6.02 28.45
CA ASP A 177 -10.05 6.03 29.46
C ASP A 177 -10.40 7.46 29.89
N ASN A 178 -11.27 7.63 30.84
CA ASN A 178 -11.68 8.94 31.34
C ASN A 178 -10.50 9.79 31.89
N ALA A 179 -9.44 9.17 32.39
CA ALA A 179 -8.24 9.86 32.86
C ALA A 179 -7.34 10.33 31.69
N SER A 180 -7.63 9.95 30.45
CA SER A 180 -6.87 10.41 29.28
C SER A 180 -7.01 11.90 29.02
N LYS A 181 -8.08 12.56 29.50
CA LYS A 181 -8.23 14.02 29.51
C LYS A 181 -7.73 14.57 30.84
N ALA A 182 -6.53 15.14 30.83
CA ALA A 182 -5.89 15.74 32.00
C ALA A 182 -6.18 17.25 32.04
N SER A 183 -6.62 17.77 33.21
CA SER A 183 -6.97 19.17 33.41
C SER A 183 -5.86 19.96 34.13
N ASN A 184 -4.86 19.26 34.65
CA ASN A 184 -3.73 19.82 35.38
C ASN A 184 -2.49 18.91 35.27
N ILE A 185 -1.38 19.38 35.80
CA ILE A 185 -0.08 18.70 35.69
C ILE A 185 -0.04 17.37 36.49
N GLU A 186 -0.76 17.29 37.59
CA GLU A 186 -0.83 16.09 38.43
C GLU A 186 -1.55 14.95 37.68
N GLU A 187 -2.72 15.25 37.12
CA GLU A 187 -3.48 14.29 36.27
C GLU A 187 -2.68 13.87 35.07
N LEU A 188 -2.04 14.81 34.36
CA LEU A 188 -1.17 14.56 33.22
C LEU A 188 -0.04 13.58 33.61
N THR A 189 0.70 13.89 34.68
CA THR A 189 1.83 13.07 35.16
C THR A 189 1.38 11.66 35.50
N SER A 190 0.25 11.53 36.22
CA SER A 190 -0.31 10.23 36.58
C SER A 190 -0.65 9.40 35.33
N LYS A 191 -1.36 9.99 34.38
CA LYS A 191 -1.76 9.27 33.14
C LYS A 191 -0.56 8.94 32.27
N VAL A 192 0.40 9.84 32.12
CA VAL A 192 1.65 9.60 31.38
C VAL A 192 2.41 8.42 31.97
N ASN A 193 2.56 8.36 33.31
CA ASN A 193 3.22 7.25 33.99
C ASN A 193 2.55 5.91 33.68
N ASN A 194 1.21 5.85 33.70
CA ASN A 194 0.47 4.63 33.40
C ASN A 194 0.74 4.18 31.95
N ILE A 195 0.67 5.12 30.99
CA ILE A 195 0.93 4.82 29.57
C ILE A 195 2.38 4.40 29.33
N LEU A 196 3.36 5.06 29.94
CA LEU A 196 4.76 4.70 29.80
C LEU A 196 5.05 3.28 30.33
N ASN A 197 4.45 2.91 31.46
CA ASN A 197 4.63 1.59 32.07
C ASN A 197 4.05 0.46 31.22
N GLU A 198 2.92 0.72 30.52
CA GLU A 198 2.21 -0.30 29.75
C GLU A 198 2.64 -0.33 28.27
N PHE A 199 2.86 0.85 27.65
CA PHE A 199 3.07 1.01 26.22
C PHE A 199 4.45 1.58 25.84
N GLY A 200 5.27 1.96 26.79
CA GLY A 200 6.64 2.45 26.59
C GLY A 200 6.74 3.90 26.09
N SER A 201 5.70 4.46 25.48
CA SER A 201 5.69 5.87 25.04
C SER A 201 4.29 6.45 25.01
N ALA A 202 4.16 7.73 25.37
CA ALA A 202 2.90 8.46 25.40
C ALA A 202 2.91 9.62 24.39
N LEU A 203 1.78 9.85 23.73
CA LEU A 203 1.50 11.08 23.00
C LEU A 203 0.63 11.97 23.86
N VAL A 204 1.13 13.15 24.18
CA VAL A 204 0.38 14.22 24.85
C VAL A 204 -0.01 15.24 23.81
N GLU A 205 -1.29 15.55 23.69
CA GLU A 205 -1.80 16.48 22.69
C GLU A 205 -2.86 17.42 23.26
N GLU A 206 -3.07 18.54 22.59
CA GLU A 206 -4.16 19.44 22.89
C GLU A 206 -5.50 18.70 22.80
N TYR A 207 -6.36 18.87 23.80
CA TYR A 207 -7.71 18.33 23.74
C TYR A 207 -8.60 19.22 22.88
N ILE A 208 -8.99 18.76 21.73
CA ILE A 208 -9.93 19.46 20.87
C ILE A 208 -11.35 19.16 21.36
N ASP A 209 -11.99 20.14 21.96
CA ASP A 209 -13.40 20.03 22.38
C ASP A 209 -14.34 20.28 21.20
N GLY A 210 -15.32 19.39 21.01
CA GLY A 210 -16.29 19.51 19.93
C GLY A 210 -16.77 18.22 19.31
N ARG A 211 -17.18 18.29 18.05
CA ARG A 211 -17.79 17.20 17.31
C ARG A 211 -16.73 16.22 16.78
N GLU A 212 -17.07 14.94 16.76
CA GLU A 212 -16.17 13.90 16.25
C GLU A 212 -16.74 13.21 15.00
N PHE A 213 -15.90 13.04 13.99
CA PHE A 213 -16.28 12.47 12.69
C PHE A 213 -15.34 11.34 12.29
N THR A 214 -15.89 10.43 11.52
CA THR A 214 -15.13 9.32 10.94
C THR A 214 -15.36 9.27 9.43
N VAL A 215 -14.27 9.08 8.67
CA VAL A 215 -14.26 8.99 7.21
C VAL A 215 -13.59 7.68 6.79
N LEU A 216 -14.20 6.95 5.87
CA LEU A 216 -13.60 5.78 5.21
C LEU A 216 -13.13 6.17 3.82
N VAL A 217 -11.92 5.74 3.45
CA VAL A 217 -11.32 5.99 2.13
C VAL A 217 -10.76 4.68 1.59
N CYS A 218 -10.88 4.48 0.29
CA CYS A 218 -10.34 3.33 -0.44
C CYS A 218 -9.49 3.81 -1.62
N GLY A 219 -8.32 3.21 -1.82
CA GLY A 219 -7.49 3.45 -3.00
C GLY A 219 -8.20 3.00 -4.28
N ASN A 220 -7.96 3.71 -5.38
CA ASN A 220 -8.50 3.34 -6.69
C ASN A 220 -7.52 2.43 -7.47
N PRO A 221 -8.00 1.70 -8.48
CA PRO A 221 -7.20 0.77 -9.27
C PRO A 221 -5.99 1.41 -9.97
N ASP A 222 -6.03 2.72 -10.24
CA ASP A 222 -4.93 3.48 -10.84
C ASP A 222 -3.71 3.63 -9.91
N GLY A 223 -3.90 3.44 -8.58
CA GLY A 223 -2.88 3.63 -7.55
C GLY A 223 -2.43 5.07 -7.37
N LYS A 224 -3.19 6.04 -7.92
CA LYS A 224 -2.89 7.48 -7.89
C LYS A 224 -4.02 8.32 -7.31
N THR A 225 -5.21 7.74 -7.23
CA THR A 225 -6.41 8.40 -6.69
C THR A 225 -7.06 7.51 -5.64
N CYS A 226 -7.99 8.06 -4.90
CA CYS A 226 -8.79 7.34 -3.91
C CYS A 226 -10.26 7.79 -3.96
N THR A 227 -11.11 7.06 -3.27
CA THR A 227 -12.55 7.36 -3.15
C THR A 227 -12.91 7.36 -1.68
N SER A 228 -13.54 8.42 -1.21
CA SER A 228 -14.09 8.54 0.14
C SER A 228 -15.58 8.21 0.16
N PHE A 229 -16.04 7.71 1.29
CA PHE A 229 -17.44 7.35 1.54
C PHE A 229 -18.13 8.41 2.39
N THR A 230 -19.45 8.28 2.58
CA THR A 230 -20.25 9.25 3.35
C THR A 230 -19.74 9.37 4.78
N PRO A 231 -19.25 10.54 5.23
CA PRO A 231 -18.76 10.72 6.60
C PRO A 231 -19.87 10.50 7.63
N VAL A 232 -19.51 9.94 8.79
CA VAL A 232 -20.41 9.83 9.93
C VAL A 232 -19.91 10.69 11.08
N GLU A 233 -20.84 11.23 11.84
CA GLU A 233 -20.62 11.92 13.10
C GLU A 233 -20.95 10.96 14.25
N TYR A 234 -20.11 10.95 15.28
CA TYR A 234 -20.39 10.22 16.51
C TYR A 234 -21.01 11.17 17.54
N ILE A 235 -22.26 10.91 17.88
CA ILE A 235 -22.98 11.65 18.92
C ILE A 235 -22.68 10.99 20.27
N PHE A 236 -21.93 11.67 21.10
CA PHE A 236 -21.55 11.13 22.42
C PHE A 236 -22.78 10.99 23.32
N PRO A 237 -22.92 9.84 23.99
CA PRO A 237 -23.89 9.69 25.08
C PRO A 237 -23.62 10.67 26.21
N GLU A 238 -24.64 10.92 27.04
CA GLU A 238 -24.48 11.80 28.21
C GLU A 238 -23.35 11.29 29.13
N GLY A 239 -22.47 12.20 29.55
CA GLY A 239 -21.29 11.90 30.37
C GLY A 239 -20.02 11.54 29.60
N PHE A 240 -20.09 11.40 28.28
CA PHE A 240 -18.92 11.12 27.43
C PHE A 240 -18.61 12.29 26.51
N ALA A 241 -17.32 12.56 26.31
CA ALA A 241 -16.82 13.63 25.44
C ALA A 241 -15.81 13.15 24.39
N PHE A 242 -15.43 11.87 24.42
CA PHE A 242 -14.53 11.19 23.47
C PHE A 242 -14.71 9.67 23.56
N LYS A 243 -14.29 8.95 22.51
CA LYS A 243 -14.37 7.48 22.45
C LYS A 243 -13.32 6.85 23.37
N THR A 244 -13.79 6.16 24.40
CA THR A 244 -12.97 5.30 25.26
C THR A 244 -12.92 3.87 24.70
N TYR A 245 -12.04 3.05 25.23
CA TYR A 245 -12.01 1.61 24.92
C TYR A 245 -13.37 0.94 25.24
N ALA A 246 -13.98 1.29 26.37
CA ALA A 246 -15.28 0.75 26.76
C ALA A 246 -16.40 1.09 25.76
N LEU A 247 -16.43 2.33 25.23
CA LEU A 247 -17.41 2.73 24.20
C LEU A 247 -17.22 1.99 22.88
N LYS A 248 -16.03 1.43 22.61
CA LYS A 248 -15.76 0.63 21.40
C LYS A 248 -16.03 -0.86 21.58
N THR A 249 -16.06 -1.36 22.80
CA THR A 249 -16.08 -2.82 23.06
C THR A 249 -17.28 -3.29 23.87
N SER A 250 -17.60 -2.65 25.00
CA SER A 250 -18.60 -3.12 25.96
C SER A 250 -19.81 -2.20 26.11
N GLU A 251 -19.66 -0.91 25.80
CA GLU A 251 -20.71 0.10 25.93
C GLU A 251 -21.12 0.63 24.55
N LEU A 252 -21.56 -0.26 23.65
CA LEU A 252 -21.88 0.08 22.27
C LEU A 252 -23.16 0.94 22.19
N HIS A 253 -23.08 2.02 21.43
CA HIS A 253 -24.18 2.93 21.14
C HIS A 253 -24.40 3.03 19.62
N PRO A 254 -25.05 2.05 18.99
CA PRO A 254 -25.20 1.98 17.52
C PRO A 254 -25.91 3.22 16.92
N ASN A 255 -26.85 3.80 17.65
CA ASN A 255 -27.58 4.99 17.20
C ASN A 255 -26.77 6.30 17.31
N ALA A 256 -25.54 6.23 17.86
CA ALA A 256 -24.66 7.38 17.97
C ALA A 256 -23.93 7.72 16.64
N ASN A 257 -23.89 6.77 15.71
CA ASN A 257 -23.26 7.00 14.40
C ASN A 257 -24.30 7.51 13.40
N ILE A 258 -24.27 8.80 13.07
CA ILE A 258 -25.22 9.43 12.15
C ILE A 258 -24.50 10.00 10.92
N PRO A 259 -25.09 9.94 9.71
CA PRO A 259 -24.49 10.53 8.53
C PRO A 259 -24.41 12.06 8.64
N VAL A 260 -23.32 12.64 8.19
CA VAL A 260 -23.14 14.09 8.12
C VAL A 260 -24.11 14.66 7.08
N LYS A 261 -25.14 15.39 7.53
CA LYS A 261 -26.20 15.94 6.67
C LYS A 261 -25.78 17.21 5.95
N ASP A 262 -24.89 18.01 6.55
CA ASP A 262 -24.32 19.19 5.91
C ASP A 262 -23.39 18.77 4.78
N LYS A 263 -23.82 19.02 3.55
CA LYS A 263 -23.08 18.64 2.33
C LYS A 263 -21.72 19.34 2.20
N ALA A 264 -21.62 20.58 2.69
CA ALA A 264 -20.36 21.33 2.62
C ALA A 264 -19.34 20.73 3.59
N LEU A 265 -19.76 20.45 4.83
CA LEU A 265 -18.94 19.77 5.84
C LEU A 265 -18.56 18.34 5.39
N ALA A 266 -19.52 17.58 4.86
CA ALA A 266 -19.24 16.24 4.36
C ALA A 266 -18.16 16.25 3.28
N LYS A 267 -18.29 17.16 2.30
CA LYS A 267 -17.29 17.30 1.23
C LYS A 267 -15.92 17.74 1.76
N GLN A 268 -15.89 18.62 2.76
CA GLN A 268 -14.64 19.06 3.39
C GLN A 268 -13.94 17.90 4.10
N LEU A 269 -14.68 17.11 4.91
CA LEU A 269 -14.16 15.93 5.59
C LEU A 269 -13.64 14.88 4.59
N GLN A 270 -14.38 14.64 3.51
CA GLN A 270 -13.98 13.74 2.42
C GLN A 270 -12.68 14.22 1.77
N SER A 271 -12.59 15.49 1.39
CA SER A 271 -11.40 16.05 0.75
C SER A 271 -10.16 15.97 1.64
N ILE A 272 -10.29 16.29 2.94
CA ILE A 272 -9.18 16.14 3.90
C ILE A 272 -8.80 14.67 4.06
N GLY A 273 -9.78 13.77 4.15
CA GLY A 273 -9.53 12.33 4.26
C GLY A 273 -8.78 11.78 3.05
N GLU A 274 -9.20 12.17 1.84
CA GLU A 274 -8.52 11.78 0.60
C GLU A 274 -7.08 12.32 0.55
N GLN A 275 -6.87 13.58 0.92
CA GLN A 275 -5.56 14.21 0.96
C GLN A 275 -4.63 13.49 1.94
N VAL A 276 -5.07 13.22 3.17
CA VAL A 276 -4.29 12.46 4.16
C VAL A 276 -4.01 11.05 3.69
N PHE A 277 -5.00 10.33 3.13
CA PHE A 277 -4.78 8.97 2.60
C PHE A 277 -3.69 8.96 1.53
N MET A 278 -3.74 9.90 0.59
CA MET A 278 -2.77 9.99 -0.50
C MET A 278 -1.38 10.42 -0.03
N SER A 279 -1.24 11.21 1.05
CA SER A 279 0.07 11.59 1.61
C SER A 279 0.87 10.37 2.12
N PHE A 280 0.17 9.28 2.49
CA PHE A 280 0.77 8.00 2.83
C PHE A 280 1.11 7.12 1.60
N ASN A 281 0.89 7.58 0.37
CA ASN A 281 0.79 6.70 -0.81
C ASN A 281 -0.19 5.56 -0.53
N GLY A 282 -1.37 5.90 -0.01
CA GLY A 282 -2.35 4.98 0.55
C GLY A 282 -2.77 3.90 -0.43
N MET A 283 -2.77 2.65 0.03
CA MET A 283 -3.20 1.46 -0.69
C MET A 283 -4.16 0.65 0.17
N GLY A 284 -5.06 -0.08 -0.48
CA GLY A 284 -6.15 -0.74 0.20
C GLY A 284 -7.19 0.27 0.66
N TYR A 285 -7.46 0.33 1.95
CA TYR A 285 -8.43 1.24 2.54
C TYR A 285 -7.99 1.69 3.93
N ALA A 286 -8.57 2.80 4.40
CA ALA A 286 -8.33 3.29 5.74
C ALA A 286 -9.54 4.05 6.29
N ARG A 287 -9.72 3.99 7.61
CA ARG A 287 -10.65 4.83 8.35
C ARG A 287 -9.87 5.92 9.07
N MET A 288 -10.39 7.12 9.02
CA MET A 288 -9.77 8.29 9.66
C MET A 288 -10.74 8.93 10.62
N ASP A 289 -10.22 9.38 11.76
CA ASP A 289 -10.98 10.05 12.80
C ASP A 289 -10.57 11.52 12.86
N PHE A 290 -11.58 12.43 12.96
CA PHE A 290 -11.44 13.87 12.97
C PHE A 290 -12.20 14.49 14.13
N ARG A 291 -11.75 15.65 14.60
CA ARG A 291 -12.52 16.52 15.48
C ARG A 291 -12.69 17.90 14.89
N MET A 292 -13.84 18.52 15.17
CA MET A 292 -14.13 19.89 14.77
C MET A 292 -14.46 20.71 16.01
N ASP A 293 -13.71 21.79 16.21
CA ASP A 293 -13.92 22.70 17.32
C ASP A 293 -15.15 23.63 17.13
N ALA A 294 -15.45 24.45 18.14
CA ALA A 294 -16.56 25.40 18.09
C ALA A 294 -16.41 26.50 17.02
N LYS A 295 -15.19 26.69 16.48
CA LYS A 295 -14.92 27.65 15.39
C LYS A 295 -15.14 27.05 14.02
N GLY A 296 -15.35 25.74 13.94
CA GLY A 296 -15.48 24.97 12.69
C GLY A 296 -14.14 24.50 12.13
N ASP A 297 -13.05 24.62 12.87
CA ASP A 297 -11.75 24.09 12.48
C ASP A 297 -11.73 22.56 12.62
N ILE A 298 -11.33 21.84 11.57
CA ILE A 298 -11.25 20.39 11.52
C ILE A 298 -9.81 19.95 11.82
N TYR A 299 -9.66 19.05 12.77
CA TYR A 299 -8.39 18.47 13.19
C TYR A 299 -8.36 16.98 12.90
N PHE A 300 -7.36 16.54 12.16
CA PHE A 300 -7.08 15.11 11.95
C PHE A 300 -6.47 14.50 13.22
N LEU A 301 -7.03 13.39 13.68
CA LEU A 301 -6.58 12.68 14.87
C LEU A 301 -5.68 11.48 14.53
N GLU A 302 -6.20 10.55 13.74
CA GLU A 302 -5.49 9.31 13.36
C GLU A 302 -6.06 8.69 12.09
N ILE A 303 -5.27 7.82 11.44
CA ILE A 303 -5.64 6.97 10.32
C ILE A 303 -5.39 5.51 10.68
N ASN A 304 -6.36 4.64 10.42
CA ASN A 304 -6.31 3.20 10.63
C ASN A 304 -6.46 2.48 9.30
N PHE A 305 -5.36 1.91 8.79
CA PHE A 305 -5.35 1.10 7.56
C PHE A 305 -5.86 -0.34 7.78
N THR A 306 -6.01 -0.74 9.05
CA THR A 306 -6.51 -2.05 9.46
C THR A 306 -7.84 -1.90 10.22
N CYS A 307 -8.75 -1.07 9.70
CA CYS A 307 -10.04 -0.87 10.35
C CYS A 307 -10.99 -2.03 10.10
N SER A 308 -11.67 -2.45 11.15
CA SER A 308 -12.68 -3.53 11.12
C SER A 308 -13.87 -3.19 10.24
N VAL A 309 -14.27 -4.16 9.41
CA VAL A 309 -15.36 -4.01 8.43
C VAL A 309 -16.00 -5.37 8.12
N PHE A 310 -17.17 -5.35 7.52
CA PHE A 310 -17.98 -6.51 7.11
C PHE A 310 -18.61 -7.30 8.25
N TYR A 311 -18.85 -6.69 9.38
CA TYR A 311 -19.61 -7.32 10.44
C TYR A 311 -21.09 -7.47 10.09
N ALA A 312 -21.71 -8.48 10.66
CA ALA A 312 -23.14 -8.71 10.54
C ALA A 312 -23.96 -7.61 11.24
N ALA A 313 -25.23 -7.48 10.85
CA ALA A 313 -26.15 -6.53 11.48
C ALA A 313 -26.25 -6.74 13.00
N GLY A 314 -26.09 -5.65 13.74
CA GLY A 314 -26.07 -5.63 15.20
C GLY A 314 -24.67 -5.80 15.82
N LEU A 315 -23.62 -5.97 14.98
CA LEU A 315 -22.24 -6.11 15.42
C LEU A 315 -21.32 -5.09 14.71
N GLU A 316 -21.92 -4.07 14.08
CA GLU A 316 -21.23 -3.15 13.18
C GLU A 316 -20.03 -2.46 13.83
N GLY A 317 -18.92 -2.45 13.11
CA GLY A 317 -17.77 -1.60 13.39
C GLY A 317 -17.93 -0.18 12.81
N SER A 318 -16.99 0.71 13.12
CA SER A 318 -17.07 2.11 12.66
C SER A 318 -17.10 2.24 11.13
N ALA A 319 -16.43 1.36 10.38
CA ALA A 319 -16.48 1.36 8.93
C ALA A 319 -17.86 0.88 8.40
N ASP A 320 -18.48 -0.09 9.07
CA ASP A 320 -19.80 -0.58 8.67
C ASP A 320 -20.87 0.50 8.83
N TYR A 321 -20.84 1.30 9.90
CA TYR A 321 -21.75 2.45 10.04
C TYR A 321 -21.61 3.47 8.91
N ILE A 322 -20.40 3.71 8.41
CA ILE A 322 -20.18 4.55 7.23
C ILE A 322 -20.86 3.94 6.02
N LEU A 323 -20.64 2.64 5.78
CA LEU A 323 -21.18 1.92 4.63
C LEU A 323 -22.70 1.77 4.68
N MET A 324 -23.32 1.69 5.88
CA MET A 324 -24.78 1.69 6.04
C MET A 324 -25.42 3.00 5.55
N HIS A 325 -24.70 4.11 5.62
CA HIS A 325 -25.15 5.43 5.19
C HIS A 325 -24.66 5.84 3.80
N ASP A 326 -23.81 5.03 3.17
CA ASP A 326 -23.30 5.25 1.83
C ASP A 326 -24.03 4.40 0.78
N GLY A 327 -24.26 4.98 -0.40
CA GLY A 327 -24.94 4.28 -1.49
C GLY A 327 -24.23 3.02 -2.00
N ALA A 328 -22.91 2.90 -1.76
CA ALA A 328 -22.15 1.71 -2.14
C ALA A 328 -22.45 0.52 -1.21
N GLY A 329 -22.70 0.76 0.08
CA GLY A 329 -22.87 -0.29 1.08
C GLY A 329 -21.64 -1.19 1.23
N GLN A 330 -21.77 -2.24 2.06
CA GLN A 330 -20.71 -3.24 2.20
C GLN A 330 -20.38 -3.92 0.86
N ARG A 331 -21.38 -4.16 0.02
CA ARG A 331 -21.22 -4.79 -1.29
C ARG A 331 -20.31 -3.97 -2.22
N GLY A 332 -20.66 -2.72 -2.47
CA GLY A 332 -19.87 -1.86 -3.35
C GLY A 332 -18.47 -1.55 -2.80
N PHE A 333 -18.31 -1.55 -1.48
CA PHE A 333 -17.00 -1.44 -0.85
C PHE A 333 -16.15 -2.70 -1.09
N LEU A 334 -16.72 -3.90 -0.90
CA LEU A 334 -16.03 -5.17 -1.16
C LEU A 334 -15.55 -5.26 -2.62
N GLU A 335 -16.40 -4.87 -3.57
CA GLU A 335 -16.03 -4.81 -4.99
C GLU A 335 -14.83 -3.90 -5.24
N ARG A 336 -14.83 -2.71 -4.65
CA ARG A 336 -13.74 -1.72 -4.81
C ARG A 336 -12.41 -2.24 -4.27
N ILE A 337 -12.38 -2.82 -3.07
CA ILE A 337 -11.13 -3.32 -2.49
C ILE A 337 -10.60 -4.56 -3.22
N ILE A 338 -11.48 -5.39 -3.80
CA ILE A 338 -11.09 -6.50 -4.68
C ILE A 338 -10.42 -5.94 -5.94
N ILE A 339 -11.06 -4.99 -6.62
CA ILE A 339 -10.53 -4.38 -7.85
C ILE A 339 -9.19 -3.68 -7.57
N GLU A 340 -9.09 -2.92 -6.46
CA GLU A 340 -7.83 -2.29 -6.06
C GLU A 340 -6.72 -3.31 -5.82
N GLY A 341 -7.00 -4.37 -5.03
CA GLY A 341 -6.03 -5.41 -4.70
C GLY A 341 -5.52 -6.15 -5.94
N LEU A 342 -6.42 -6.52 -6.87
CA LEU A 342 -6.06 -7.14 -8.14
C LEU A 342 -5.22 -6.21 -9.01
N ALA A 343 -5.64 -4.95 -9.17
CA ALA A 343 -4.91 -3.96 -9.96
C ALA A 343 -3.52 -3.65 -9.37
N ARG A 344 -3.42 -3.56 -8.04
CA ARG A 344 -2.16 -3.40 -7.32
C ARG A 344 -1.21 -4.58 -7.57
N TYR A 345 -1.72 -5.79 -7.51
CA TYR A 345 -0.95 -7.01 -7.81
C TYR A 345 -0.45 -7.00 -9.25
N GLN A 346 -1.32 -6.64 -10.23
CA GLN A 346 -0.94 -6.53 -11.64
C GLN A 346 0.17 -5.48 -11.86
N ARG A 347 0.12 -4.35 -11.17
CA ARG A 347 1.16 -3.31 -11.27
C ARG A 347 2.52 -3.76 -10.74
N LYS A 348 2.56 -4.65 -9.74
CA LYS A 348 3.81 -5.25 -9.20
C LYS A 348 4.37 -6.35 -10.11
N GLU A 349 3.56 -6.93 -10.97
CA GLU A 349 3.95 -8.07 -11.77
C GLU A 349 4.87 -7.67 -12.92
N LYS A 350 6.02 -8.36 -13.04
CA LYS A 350 6.90 -8.19 -14.20
C LYS A 350 6.24 -8.84 -15.41
N LEU A 351 6.13 -8.08 -16.50
CA LEU A 351 5.57 -8.55 -17.77
C LEU A 351 6.53 -9.48 -18.54
N PHE A 352 7.69 -9.77 -17.96
CA PHE A 352 8.74 -10.58 -18.56
C PHE A 352 9.34 -11.58 -17.57
N VAL A 353 9.99 -12.57 -18.13
CA VAL A 353 10.85 -13.52 -17.39
C VAL A 353 12.27 -13.44 -17.96
N ILE A 354 13.27 -13.65 -17.10
CA ILE A 354 14.68 -13.74 -17.53
C ILE A 354 15.00 -15.21 -17.76
N LYS A 355 15.56 -15.52 -18.93
CA LYS A 355 15.97 -16.87 -19.32
C LYS A 355 17.38 -16.87 -19.86
N GLY A 356 18.04 -18.02 -19.79
CA GLY A 356 19.30 -18.25 -20.49
C GLY A 356 19.14 -18.07 -22.00
N ASN A 357 20.14 -17.43 -22.62
CA ASN A 357 20.21 -17.15 -24.06
C ASN A 357 21.58 -17.60 -24.55
N ALA A 358 21.60 -18.40 -25.62
CA ALA A 358 22.84 -18.96 -26.17
C ALA A 358 23.74 -17.90 -26.84
N ILE A 359 23.19 -16.74 -27.21
CA ILE A 359 23.92 -15.66 -27.92
C ILE A 359 24.56 -14.70 -26.92
N SER A 360 23.83 -14.28 -25.88
CA SER A 360 24.21 -13.20 -24.98
C SER A 360 24.24 -13.59 -23.49
N GLY A 361 24.05 -14.87 -23.19
CA GLY A 361 24.01 -15.40 -21.83
C GLY A 361 22.60 -15.36 -21.22
N TYR A 362 21.97 -14.20 -21.14
CA TYR A 362 20.60 -14.01 -20.64
C TYR A 362 19.81 -13.04 -21.50
N GLY A 363 18.49 -13.19 -21.52
CA GLY A 363 17.57 -12.30 -22.19
C GLY A 363 16.24 -12.15 -21.43
N MET A 364 15.50 -11.12 -21.77
CA MET A 364 14.14 -10.87 -21.30
C MET A 364 13.15 -11.46 -22.29
N TYR A 365 12.18 -12.22 -21.82
CA TYR A 365 11.16 -12.85 -22.66
C TYR A 365 9.77 -12.48 -22.17
N ALA A 366 8.88 -12.11 -23.09
CA ALA A 366 7.51 -11.74 -22.78
C ALA A 366 6.79 -12.87 -22.03
N LYS A 367 6.21 -12.55 -20.88
CA LYS A 367 5.45 -13.49 -20.03
C LYS A 367 4.05 -13.72 -20.58
N TYR A 368 3.52 -12.75 -21.29
CA TYR A 368 2.18 -12.69 -21.91
C TYR A 368 2.28 -12.14 -23.33
N ASP A 369 1.18 -12.22 -24.08
CA ASP A 369 1.02 -11.40 -25.29
C ASP A 369 0.96 -9.94 -24.86
N LEU A 370 1.85 -9.11 -25.41
CA LEU A 370 1.98 -7.70 -25.06
C LEU A 370 1.59 -6.84 -26.26
N PRO A 371 0.54 -6.02 -26.17
CA PRO A 371 0.19 -5.07 -27.21
C PRO A 371 1.31 -4.02 -27.43
N LYS A 372 1.34 -3.43 -28.63
CA LYS A 372 2.14 -2.23 -28.88
C LYS A 372 1.87 -1.15 -27.82
N ASN A 373 2.89 -0.39 -27.44
CA ASN A 373 2.88 0.64 -26.39
C ASN A 373 2.71 0.10 -24.96
N THR A 374 2.97 -1.18 -24.72
CA THR A 374 3.06 -1.74 -23.37
C THR A 374 4.32 -1.23 -22.68
N LEU A 375 4.18 -0.62 -21.51
CA LEU A 375 5.28 -0.10 -20.69
C LEU A 375 5.99 -1.26 -19.96
N LEU A 376 7.29 -1.43 -20.20
CA LEU A 376 8.13 -2.50 -19.65
C LEU A 376 9.08 -2.00 -18.55
N PHE A 377 9.63 -0.79 -18.71
CA PHE A 377 10.59 -0.18 -17.80
C PHE A 377 10.26 1.29 -17.60
N LYS A 378 10.14 1.70 -16.34
CA LYS A 378 9.82 3.07 -15.91
C LYS A 378 11.10 3.78 -15.46
N GLY A 379 11.94 4.16 -16.40
CA GLY A 379 13.24 4.77 -16.10
C GLY A 379 13.15 6.11 -15.37
N GLU A 380 12.06 6.85 -15.57
CA GLU A 380 11.80 8.13 -14.88
C GLU A 380 11.52 7.95 -13.38
N GLU A 381 10.98 6.79 -12.98
CA GLU A 381 10.65 6.48 -11.58
C GLU A 381 11.80 5.76 -10.86
N LYS A 382 12.93 5.46 -11.54
CA LYS A 382 14.05 4.74 -10.96
C LYS A 382 15.09 5.67 -10.37
N ALA A 383 15.71 5.27 -9.26
CA ALA A 383 16.87 5.96 -8.73
C ALA A 383 17.99 5.99 -9.75
N GLN A 384 18.55 7.18 -10.00
CA GLN A 384 19.51 7.41 -11.07
C GLN A 384 20.54 8.46 -10.68
N ARG A 385 21.72 8.32 -11.27
CA ARG A 385 22.79 9.31 -11.19
C ARG A 385 22.97 10.00 -12.53
N ILE A 386 23.07 11.32 -12.53
CA ILE A 386 23.44 12.10 -13.73
C ILE A 386 24.91 12.40 -13.61
N VAL A 387 25.69 11.97 -14.59
CA VAL A 387 27.15 12.11 -14.61
C VAL A 387 27.65 12.63 -15.94
N THR A 388 28.82 13.30 -15.94
CA THR A 388 29.54 13.63 -17.16
C THR A 388 30.63 12.59 -17.42
N LYS A 389 30.95 12.35 -18.71
CA LYS A 389 32.03 11.45 -19.07
C LYS A 389 33.33 11.88 -18.42
N LYS A 390 33.63 13.18 -18.39
CA LYS A 390 34.82 13.74 -17.75
C LYS A 390 34.91 13.34 -16.27
N TYR A 391 33.80 13.48 -15.51
CA TYR A 391 33.76 13.10 -14.09
C TYR A 391 34.03 11.61 -13.90
N VAL A 392 33.42 10.76 -14.74
CA VAL A 392 33.65 9.32 -14.72
C VAL A 392 35.13 8.97 -14.98
N ASP A 393 35.73 9.56 -16.01
CA ASP A 393 37.12 9.31 -16.39
C ASP A 393 38.12 9.72 -15.29
N GLU A 394 37.84 10.81 -14.58
CA GLU A 394 38.72 11.38 -13.55
C GLU A 394 38.53 10.74 -12.15
N HIS A 395 37.36 10.27 -11.81
CA HIS A 395 37.02 9.92 -10.41
C HIS A 395 36.61 8.47 -10.18
N TRP A 396 36.16 7.74 -11.22
CA TRP A 396 35.66 6.38 -11.05
C TRP A 396 36.76 5.34 -11.25
N ASP A 397 36.60 4.19 -10.57
CA ASP A 397 37.50 3.05 -10.78
C ASP A 397 37.16 2.31 -12.09
N GLU A 398 38.01 1.36 -12.47
CA GLU A 398 37.87 0.65 -13.75
C GLU A 398 36.58 -0.23 -13.81
N ARG A 399 36.10 -0.69 -12.67
CA ARG A 399 34.85 -1.47 -12.60
C ARG A 399 33.64 -0.56 -12.84
N GLU A 400 33.62 0.61 -12.23
CA GLU A 400 32.59 1.62 -12.43
C GLU A 400 32.61 2.17 -13.86
N LYS A 401 33.79 2.42 -14.43
CA LYS A 401 33.96 2.82 -15.83
C LYS A 401 33.47 1.76 -16.80
N LEU A 402 33.66 0.45 -16.49
CA LEU A 402 33.12 -0.63 -17.28
C LEU A 402 31.57 -0.65 -17.25
N ASN A 403 30.99 -0.46 -16.07
CA ASN A 403 29.53 -0.35 -15.92
C ASN A 403 28.98 0.86 -16.68
N PHE A 404 29.69 2.00 -16.62
CA PHE A 404 29.32 3.19 -17.38
C PHE A 404 29.30 2.90 -18.89
N ARG A 405 30.35 2.32 -19.45
CA ARG A 405 30.39 1.97 -20.88
C ARG A 405 29.29 1.00 -21.33
N ARG A 406 28.80 0.15 -20.41
CA ARG A 406 27.77 -0.85 -20.71
C ARG A 406 26.34 -0.36 -20.55
N TYR A 407 26.10 0.54 -19.60
CA TYR A 407 24.73 0.81 -19.12
C TYR A 407 24.37 2.30 -19.10
N ALA A 408 25.33 3.21 -19.38
CA ALA A 408 25.02 4.64 -19.38
C ALA A 408 24.14 5.02 -20.56
N TYR A 409 23.09 5.77 -20.28
CA TYR A 409 22.16 6.30 -21.27
C TYR A 409 22.46 7.78 -21.53
N PRO A 410 22.84 8.19 -22.74
CA PRO A 410 23.17 9.57 -23.07
C PRO A 410 21.91 10.44 -23.14
N ILE A 411 21.91 11.56 -22.42
CA ILE A 411 20.83 12.54 -22.41
C ILE A 411 21.24 13.91 -22.96
N GLY A 412 22.52 14.08 -23.28
CA GLY A 412 23.07 15.30 -23.84
C GLY A 412 24.54 15.13 -24.15
N LYS A 413 25.17 16.16 -24.71
CA LYS A 413 26.61 16.13 -25.01
C LYS A 413 27.42 15.91 -23.73
N ASP A 414 28.11 14.77 -23.66
CA ASP A 414 28.93 14.35 -22.51
C ASP A 414 28.18 14.20 -21.19
N VAL A 415 26.82 14.10 -21.22
CA VAL A 415 25.96 13.94 -20.02
C VAL A 415 25.13 12.66 -20.14
N TYR A 416 25.18 11.86 -19.08
CA TYR A 416 24.60 10.51 -19.07
C TYR A 416 23.78 10.27 -17.81
N ILE A 417 22.77 9.41 -17.94
CA ILE A 417 22.07 8.77 -16.83
C ILE A 417 22.64 7.37 -16.63
N LEU A 418 22.87 7.01 -15.38
CA LEU A 418 23.16 5.64 -14.95
C LEU A 418 22.19 5.27 -13.84
N TRP A 419 21.31 4.30 -14.09
CA TRP A 419 20.39 3.79 -13.08
C TRP A 419 21.13 2.93 -12.06
N ASP A 420 20.68 2.97 -10.82
CA ASP A 420 21.25 2.14 -9.77
C ASP A 420 20.92 0.67 -10.04
N LEU A 421 21.97 -0.17 -9.92
CA LEU A 421 21.85 -1.60 -10.13
C LEU A 421 21.24 -2.25 -8.88
N GLN A 422 19.95 -2.57 -8.96
CA GLN A 422 19.29 -3.41 -7.99
C GLN A 422 19.18 -4.82 -8.58
N PRO A 423 19.77 -5.87 -7.95
CA PRO A 423 19.75 -7.23 -8.52
C PRO A 423 18.35 -7.77 -8.79
N GLU A 424 17.38 -7.37 -7.95
CA GLU A 424 15.99 -7.77 -8.08
C GLU A 424 15.28 -7.16 -9.30
N GLU A 425 15.81 -6.05 -9.81
CA GLU A 425 15.28 -5.31 -10.95
C GLU A 425 16.10 -5.48 -12.21
N TRP A 426 17.08 -6.38 -12.20
CA TRP A 426 17.89 -6.65 -13.36
C TRP A 426 17.04 -7.01 -14.59
N SER A 427 17.29 -6.33 -15.69
CA SER A 427 16.51 -6.40 -16.92
C SER A 427 17.45 -6.48 -18.13
N PRO A 428 18.03 -7.68 -18.41
CA PRO A 428 18.99 -7.86 -19.50
C PRO A 428 18.29 -7.84 -20.87
N GLN A 429 18.03 -6.63 -21.36
CA GLN A 429 17.37 -6.42 -22.65
C GLN A 429 18.42 -6.34 -23.75
N ASN A 430 18.48 -7.38 -24.59
CA ASN A 430 19.52 -7.52 -25.62
C ASN A 430 19.26 -6.64 -26.84
N HIS A 431 20.32 -6.45 -27.65
CA HIS A 431 20.20 -5.80 -28.95
C HIS A 431 19.58 -6.74 -30.01
N HIS A 432 18.73 -6.14 -30.87
CA HIS A 432 18.26 -6.76 -32.11
C HIS A 432 18.05 -5.68 -33.17
N CYS A 433 18.48 -5.94 -34.42
CA CYS A 433 18.36 -4.97 -35.52
C CYS A 433 16.90 -4.68 -35.90
N GLU A 434 15.97 -5.62 -35.64
CA GLU A 434 14.51 -5.47 -35.78
C GLU A 434 13.83 -5.51 -34.42
N ALA A 435 14.30 -4.70 -33.48
CA ALA A 435 13.85 -4.67 -32.12
C ALA A 435 12.31 -4.50 -31.97
N ASN A 436 11.74 -5.09 -30.93
CA ASN A 436 10.32 -4.99 -30.60
C ASN A 436 10.04 -4.03 -29.43
N CYS A 437 11.07 -3.38 -28.89
CA CYS A 437 10.97 -2.35 -27.85
C CYS A 437 11.78 -1.11 -28.26
N ALA A 438 11.42 0.03 -27.69
CA ALA A 438 12.14 1.29 -27.87
C ALA A 438 12.06 2.15 -26.60
N TYR A 439 13.05 3.04 -26.43
CA TYR A 439 12.97 4.12 -25.45
C TYR A 439 12.02 5.22 -25.95
N ILE A 440 11.15 5.69 -25.03
CA ILE A 440 10.36 6.91 -25.18
C ILE A 440 10.62 7.74 -23.91
N GLY A 441 11.39 8.82 -24.06
CA GLY A 441 12.02 9.47 -22.90
C GLY A 441 12.97 8.51 -22.20
N LEU A 442 12.81 8.33 -20.92
CA LEU A 442 13.58 7.37 -20.11
C LEU A 442 12.85 6.02 -19.91
N ASN A 443 11.66 5.86 -20.47
CA ASN A 443 10.85 4.66 -20.34
C ASN A 443 11.03 3.74 -21.54
N VAL A 444 10.92 2.43 -21.35
CA VAL A 444 10.95 1.43 -22.41
C VAL A 444 9.56 0.87 -22.67
N LEU A 445 9.09 0.98 -23.91
CA LEU A 445 7.81 0.46 -24.34
C LEU A 445 7.98 -0.51 -25.52
N THR A 446 6.99 -1.41 -25.71
CA THR A 446 6.90 -2.19 -26.94
C THR A 446 6.54 -1.28 -28.11
N ASN A 447 7.24 -1.41 -29.24
CA ASN A 447 6.97 -0.62 -30.47
C ASN A 447 6.10 -1.38 -31.48
N LYS A 448 5.81 -2.66 -31.22
CA LYS A 448 4.89 -3.55 -31.95
C LYS A 448 4.27 -4.56 -30.99
N ASP A 449 3.27 -5.31 -31.44
CA ASP A 449 2.72 -6.44 -30.67
C ASP A 449 3.79 -7.51 -30.51
N VAL A 450 3.93 -8.04 -29.29
CA VAL A 450 4.90 -9.08 -28.93
C VAL A 450 4.14 -10.30 -28.39
N LYS A 451 4.46 -11.48 -28.89
CA LYS A 451 3.84 -12.72 -28.42
C LYS A 451 4.52 -13.26 -27.16
N LYS A 452 3.74 -13.96 -26.34
CA LYS A 452 4.26 -14.70 -25.18
C LYS A 452 5.46 -15.57 -25.60
N GLY A 453 6.55 -15.42 -24.89
CA GLY A 453 7.78 -16.19 -25.11
C GLY A 453 8.76 -15.57 -26.12
N GLU A 454 8.38 -14.49 -26.83
CA GLU A 454 9.33 -13.73 -27.65
C GLU A 454 10.30 -12.95 -26.77
N GLU A 455 11.54 -12.81 -27.26
CA GLU A 455 12.56 -11.99 -26.60
C GLU A 455 12.23 -10.51 -26.77
N LEU A 456 12.29 -9.75 -25.68
CA LEU A 456 12.11 -8.30 -25.63
C LEU A 456 13.47 -7.64 -25.89
N THR A 457 13.62 -6.97 -27.02
CA THR A 457 14.89 -6.46 -27.52
C THR A 457 14.86 -4.98 -27.83
N LEU A 458 16.01 -4.33 -27.74
CA LEU A 458 16.24 -2.93 -28.08
C LEU A 458 17.20 -2.79 -29.27
N ASP A 459 17.05 -1.74 -30.04
CA ASP A 459 18.09 -1.36 -31.02
C ASP A 459 19.04 -0.36 -30.39
N TYR A 460 20.19 -0.83 -29.93
CA TYR A 460 21.19 -0.03 -29.22
C TYR A 460 21.69 1.17 -30.03
N ALA A 461 21.77 1.06 -31.36
CA ALA A 461 22.20 2.15 -32.20
C ALA A 461 21.25 3.37 -32.20
N GLN A 462 19.99 3.17 -31.78
CA GLN A 462 18.98 4.24 -31.77
C GLN A 462 19.03 5.12 -30.53
N PHE A 463 19.66 4.67 -29.43
CA PHE A 463 19.67 5.42 -28.19
C PHE A 463 21.04 5.54 -27.51
N LEU A 464 22.09 4.94 -28.07
CA LEU A 464 23.47 5.07 -27.57
C LEU A 464 24.31 5.96 -28.50
N ASP A 465 25.28 6.63 -27.91
CA ASP A 465 26.26 7.44 -28.62
C ASP A 465 27.59 6.69 -28.81
N ASN A 466 28.65 7.41 -29.17
CA ASN A 466 29.97 6.85 -29.43
C ASN A 466 30.74 6.38 -28.18
N THR A 467 30.19 6.49 -26.99
CA THR A 467 30.79 5.90 -25.76
C THR A 467 30.60 4.40 -25.71
N MET A 468 29.59 3.89 -26.44
CA MET A 468 29.38 2.46 -26.56
C MET A 468 30.50 1.81 -27.39
N GLU A 469 31.13 0.77 -26.86
CA GLU A 469 32.06 -0.06 -27.60
C GLU A 469 31.36 -0.80 -28.74
N PRO A 470 31.79 -0.64 -30.00
CA PRO A 470 31.17 -1.33 -31.14
C PRO A 470 31.30 -2.86 -31.00
N PHE A 471 30.26 -3.58 -31.40
CA PHE A 471 30.26 -5.05 -31.38
C PHE A 471 29.62 -5.67 -32.63
N HIS A 472 30.02 -6.90 -32.97
CA HIS A 472 29.37 -7.66 -34.02
C HIS A 472 28.06 -8.26 -33.56
N CYS A 473 26.99 -8.03 -34.33
CA CYS A 473 25.64 -8.48 -34.03
C CYS A 473 25.36 -9.86 -34.64
N ASN A 474 24.83 -10.76 -33.82
CA ASN A 474 24.40 -12.10 -34.24
C ASN A 474 22.87 -12.28 -34.07
N CYS A 475 22.08 -11.21 -34.27
CA CYS A 475 20.64 -11.26 -34.00
C CYS A 475 19.83 -12.14 -34.96
N GLY A 476 20.38 -12.50 -36.12
CA GLY A 476 19.70 -13.34 -37.10
C GLY A 476 18.63 -12.64 -37.94
N ALA A 477 18.44 -11.33 -37.79
CA ALA A 477 17.49 -10.57 -38.61
C ALA A 477 17.92 -10.52 -40.09
N ALA A 478 16.97 -10.51 -41.01
CA ALA A 478 17.24 -10.36 -42.42
C ALA A 478 17.93 -9.02 -42.76
N THR A 479 17.65 -8.00 -41.97
CA THR A 479 18.22 -6.65 -42.07
C THR A 479 19.36 -6.40 -41.04
N CYS A 480 20.03 -7.48 -40.59
CA CYS A 480 21.12 -7.34 -39.65
C CYS A 480 22.26 -6.45 -40.17
N ARG A 481 22.66 -5.47 -39.39
CA ARG A 481 23.70 -4.47 -39.77
C ARG A 481 25.13 -4.96 -39.51
N ASP A 482 25.29 -6.16 -38.96
CA ASP A 482 26.54 -6.78 -38.55
C ASP A 482 27.30 -5.97 -37.48
N LEU A 483 27.87 -4.82 -37.76
CA LEU A 483 28.57 -3.97 -36.82
C LEU A 483 27.63 -2.94 -36.21
N ILE A 484 27.43 -3.02 -34.90
CA ILE A 484 26.58 -2.10 -34.12
C ILE A 484 27.48 -1.10 -33.39
N LYS A 485 27.15 0.17 -33.57
CA LYS A 485 27.76 1.31 -32.85
C LYS A 485 26.68 2.35 -32.54
N GLY A 486 26.90 3.14 -31.49
CA GLY A 486 25.99 4.23 -31.14
C GLY A 486 25.94 5.30 -32.24
N ASN A 487 24.75 5.78 -32.57
CA ASN A 487 24.53 6.75 -33.66
C ASN A 487 24.02 8.10 -33.15
N ILE A 488 23.79 8.25 -31.83
CA ILE A 488 23.32 9.51 -31.27
C ILE A 488 24.47 10.54 -31.31
N ASP A 489 24.20 11.68 -31.88
CA ASP A 489 25.12 12.81 -31.98
C ASP A 489 24.42 14.07 -31.47
N PHE A 490 24.81 14.51 -30.27
CA PHE A 490 24.30 15.72 -29.63
C PHE A 490 25.01 17.00 -30.09
N SER A 491 25.89 16.92 -31.08
CA SER A 491 26.57 18.10 -31.65
C SER A 491 25.76 18.78 -32.75
N LYS A 492 24.66 18.16 -33.13
CA LYS A 492 23.69 18.69 -34.10
C LYS A 492 22.42 19.17 -33.37
#